data_0426f80f18d3c2fad2e8d0bdd760e575
#
_entry.id   0426f80f18d3c2fad2e8d0bdd760e575
#
_cell.length_a   1.000
_cell.length_b   1.000
_cell.length_c   1.000
_cell.angle_alpha   90.00
_cell.angle_beta   90.00
_cell.angle_gamma   90.00
#
_symmetry.space_group_name_H-M   'P 1'
#
loop_
_entity.id
_entity.type
_entity.pdbx_description
1 polymer ?
#
loop_
_entity_poly.entity_id
_entity_poly.type
_entity_poly.pdbx_seq_one_letter_code
_entity_poly.pdbx_strand_id
1 'polypeptide(L)'
;MSEIKKLIGEALADIVKEARTGGPRVSVGLMALGSELGGEELARGALLASENSSRIEVVMIGPRIPGFGKLSWIETEPCEEDVAAAMEKALADGRISGAVALHYPFPLGVTTIGRVVTPGKGKPMIIASSTGTSAVGRVEAMVRNALYGVATAKALGIENPSVGILNV
;
A
#
# COMPACT_ATOMS: atom_id res chain seq x y z
N MET A 1 -20.07 13.78 42.22
CA MET A 1 -20.96 12.93 41.38
C MET A 1 -21.35 13.60 40.05
N SER A 2 -21.36 14.91 39.93
CA SER A 2 -21.71 15.63 38.68
C SER A 2 -20.64 15.52 37.59
N GLU A 3 -19.37 15.64 37.94
CA GLU A 3 -18.25 15.65 37.00
C GLU A 3 -18.02 14.26 36.30
N ILE A 4 -18.13 13.20 37.08
CA ILE A 4 -18.01 11.82 36.54
C ILE A 4 -19.14 11.51 35.56
N LYS A 5 -20.38 11.95 35.85
CA LYS A 5 -21.51 11.77 34.93
C LYS A 5 -21.31 12.57 33.63
N LYS A 6 -20.71 13.75 33.70
CA LYS A 6 -20.40 14.58 32.53
C LYS A 6 -19.31 13.91 31.67
N LEU A 7 -18.24 13.42 32.29
CA LEU A 7 -17.15 12.71 31.60
C LEU A 7 -17.67 11.42 30.91
N ILE A 8 -18.51 10.66 31.59
CA ILE A 8 -19.13 9.47 30.99
C ILE A 8 -20.06 9.85 29.83
N GLY A 9 -20.82 10.94 29.97
CA GLY A 9 -21.69 11.43 28.89
C GLY A 9 -20.90 11.89 27.66
N GLU A 10 -19.81 12.60 27.87
CA GLU A 10 -18.90 13.04 26.78
C GLU A 10 -18.24 11.82 26.09
N ALA A 11 -17.71 10.86 26.85
CA ALA A 11 -17.13 9.65 26.31
C ALA A 11 -18.13 8.79 25.50
N LEU A 12 -19.37 8.68 26.00
CA LEU A 12 -20.43 7.98 25.26
C LEU A 12 -20.85 8.74 24.00
N ALA A 13 -20.90 10.07 24.04
CA ALA A 13 -21.21 10.89 22.88
C ALA A 13 -20.12 10.76 21.80
N ASP A 14 -18.86 10.71 22.20
CA ASP A 14 -17.73 10.49 21.29
C ASP A 14 -17.76 9.09 20.68
N ILE A 15 -18.04 8.04 21.47
CA ILE A 15 -18.20 6.67 20.96
C ILE A 15 -19.38 6.59 19.96
N VAL A 16 -20.51 7.22 20.25
CA VAL A 16 -21.67 7.26 19.34
C VAL A 16 -21.33 8.04 18.06
N LYS A 17 -20.59 9.14 18.18
CA LYS A 17 -20.13 9.92 17.05
C LYS A 17 -19.17 9.10 16.18
N GLU A 18 -18.19 8.44 16.78
CA GLU A 18 -17.28 7.53 16.07
C GLU A 18 -18.01 6.37 15.41
N ALA A 19 -18.98 5.76 16.09
CA ALA A 19 -19.79 4.69 15.51
C ALA A 19 -20.65 5.17 14.33
N ARG A 20 -21.14 6.41 14.37
CA ARG A 20 -21.93 7.01 13.29
C ARG A 20 -21.09 7.53 12.14
N THR A 21 -19.91 8.07 12.41
CA THR A 21 -19.02 8.65 11.39
C THR A 21 -17.92 7.69 10.93
N GLY A 22 -17.82 6.51 11.54
CA GLY A 22 -16.79 5.51 11.23
C GLY A 22 -15.39 5.87 11.77
N GLY A 23 -15.28 6.85 12.70
CA GLY A 23 -14.00 7.31 13.25
C GLY A 23 -13.26 8.32 12.33
N PRO A 24 -12.00 8.68 12.65
CA PRO A 24 -11.27 9.66 11.87
C PRO A 24 -11.04 9.16 10.43
N ARG A 25 -11.24 10.07 9.49
CA ARG A 25 -10.95 9.82 8.07
C ARG A 25 -9.45 9.65 7.86
N VAL A 26 -9.10 8.65 7.08
CA VAL A 26 -7.72 8.38 6.67
C VAL A 26 -7.59 8.76 5.19
N SER A 27 -6.70 9.69 4.88
CA SER A 27 -6.40 10.08 3.51
C SER A 27 -5.37 9.11 2.91
N VAL A 28 -5.70 8.50 1.79
CA VAL A 28 -4.85 7.55 1.06
C VAL A 28 -4.58 8.11 -0.33
N GLY A 29 -3.30 8.28 -0.66
CA GLY A 29 -2.88 8.69 -2.00
C GLY A 29 -3.03 7.55 -3.01
N LEU A 30 -3.49 7.84 -4.22
CA LEU A 30 -3.53 6.90 -5.35
C LEU A 30 -2.84 7.53 -6.55
N MET A 31 -1.76 6.92 -7.02
CA MET A 31 -1.07 7.36 -8.25
C MET A 31 -2.01 7.20 -9.45
N ALA A 32 -2.16 8.28 -10.22
CA ALA A 32 -3.06 8.32 -11.38
C ALA A 32 -2.38 7.90 -12.71
N LEU A 33 -1.18 7.34 -12.63
CA LEU A 33 -0.38 6.86 -13.76
C LEU A 33 -0.05 5.37 -13.63
N GLY A 34 0.38 4.76 -14.72
CA GLY A 34 0.89 3.38 -14.75
C GLY A 34 -0.17 2.29 -14.94
N SER A 35 -1.44 2.63 -15.11
CA SER A 35 -2.49 1.65 -15.38
C SER A 35 -2.59 1.32 -16.87
N GLU A 36 -2.57 0.02 -17.21
CA GLU A 36 -2.85 -0.46 -18.57
C GLU A 36 -4.28 -0.14 -19.01
N LEU A 37 -5.20 -0.03 -18.06
CA LEU A 37 -6.60 0.31 -18.31
C LEU A 37 -6.87 1.84 -18.31
N GLY A 38 -5.82 2.63 -18.09
CA GLY A 38 -5.89 4.08 -18.06
C GLY A 38 -6.26 4.67 -16.70
N GLY A 39 -6.05 5.98 -16.57
CA GLY A 39 -6.26 6.71 -15.31
C GLY A 39 -7.75 6.82 -14.92
N GLU A 40 -8.67 6.75 -15.88
CA GLU A 40 -10.11 6.80 -15.60
C GLU A 40 -10.58 5.62 -14.76
N GLU A 41 -10.06 4.41 -14.99
CA GLU A 41 -10.40 3.24 -14.17
C GLU A 41 -9.87 3.38 -12.75
N LEU A 42 -8.68 3.97 -12.58
CA LEU A 42 -8.14 4.30 -11.26
C LEU A 42 -9.05 5.31 -10.55
N ALA A 43 -9.48 6.36 -11.23
CA ALA A 43 -10.36 7.38 -10.66
C ALA A 43 -11.76 6.82 -10.32
N ARG A 44 -12.30 5.89 -11.11
CA ARG A 44 -13.55 5.16 -10.79
C ARG A 44 -13.37 4.30 -9.54
N GLY A 45 -12.24 3.57 -9.44
CA GLY A 45 -11.90 2.79 -8.25
C GLY A 45 -11.76 3.66 -7.01
N ALA A 46 -11.11 4.81 -7.13
CA ALA A 46 -10.96 5.79 -6.06
C ALA A 46 -12.31 6.34 -5.57
N LEU A 47 -13.20 6.66 -6.50
CA LEU A 47 -14.55 7.14 -6.19
C LEU A 47 -15.34 6.05 -5.45
N LEU A 48 -15.33 4.84 -5.97
CA LEU A 48 -16.00 3.69 -5.36
C LEU A 48 -15.46 3.39 -3.95
N ALA A 49 -14.15 3.45 -3.75
CA ALA A 49 -13.55 3.25 -2.44
C ALA A 49 -13.98 4.32 -1.43
N SER A 50 -14.04 5.58 -1.87
CA SER A 50 -14.48 6.71 -1.04
C SER A 50 -15.98 6.69 -0.74
N GLU A 51 -16.80 6.14 -1.65
CA GLU A 51 -18.24 5.98 -1.45
C GLU A 51 -18.58 4.79 -0.55
N ASN A 52 -17.81 3.70 -0.66
CA ASN A 52 -18.00 2.49 0.16
C ASN A 52 -17.50 2.62 1.59
N SER A 53 -16.67 3.61 1.89
CA SER A 53 -16.14 3.81 3.24
C SER A 53 -16.10 5.30 3.61
N SER A 54 -16.87 5.67 4.62
CA SER A 54 -16.81 7.01 5.21
C SER A 54 -15.47 7.32 5.90
N ARG A 55 -14.65 6.29 6.15
CA ARG A 55 -13.34 6.39 6.81
C ARG A 55 -12.18 6.62 5.85
N ILE A 56 -12.38 6.44 4.56
CA ILE A 56 -11.32 6.56 3.56
C ILE A 56 -11.63 7.77 2.67
N GLU A 57 -10.66 8.64 2.55
CA GLU A 57 -10.60 9.66 1.53
C GLU A 57 -9.48 9.31 0.56
N VAL A 58 -9.80 9.12 -0.72
CA VAL A 58 -8.80 8.89 -1.73
C VAL A 58 -8.36 10.22 -2.33
N VAL A 59 -7.06 10.47 -2.28
CA VAL A 59 -6.40 11.63 -2.89
C VAL A 59 -5.68 11.15 -4.14
N MET A 60 -6.17 11.53 -5.31
CA MET A 60 -5.50 11.22 -6.58
C MET A 60 -4.23 12.04 -6.72
N ILE A 61 -3.16 11.43 -7.18
CA ILE A 61 -1.85 12.09 -7.38
C ILE A 61 -1.42 11.88 -8.83
N GLY A 62 -1.36 12.96 -9.59
CA GLY A 62 -1.03 12.89 -11.01
C GLY A 62 -1.79 13.92 -11.86
N PRO A 63 -1.77 13.75 -13.19
CA PRO A 63 -2.50 14.62 -14.08
C PRO A 63 -4.00 14.51 -13.82
N ARG A 64 -4.66 15.66 -13.79
CA ARG A 64 -6.10 15.73 -13.52
C ARG A 64 -6.92 15.05 -14.62
N ILE A 65 -7.84 14.18 -14.21
CA ILE A 65 -8.73 13.48 -15.12
C ILE A 65 -10.10 14.18 -15.11
N PRO A 66 -10.61 14.62 -16.26
CA PRO A 66 -11.93 15.26 -16.35
C PRO A 66 -13.05 14.32 -15.87
N GLY A 67 -14.10 14.90 -15.30
CA GLY A 67 -15.26 14.13 -14.82
C GLY A 67 -15.20 13.64 -13.38
N PHE A 68 -14.04 13.68 -12.73
CA PHE A 68 -13.85 13.21 -11.36
C PHE A 68 -13.64 14.34 -10.34
N GLY A 69 -14.41 15.42 -10.49
CA GLY A 69 -14.29 16.61 -9.62
C GLY A 69 -14.65 16.38 -8.14
N LYS A 70 -15.28 15.25 -7.80
CA LYS A 70 -15.57 14.88 -6.39
C LYS A 70 -14.36 14.35 -5.63
N LEU A 71 -13.32 13.90 -6.33
CA LEU A 71 -12.09 13.41 -5.72
C LEU A 71 -11.15 14.57 -5.38
N SER A 72 -10.41 14.42 -4.29
CA SER A 72 -9.28 15.29 -3.95
C SER A 72 -8.09 14.99 -4.87
N TRP A 73 -7.35 16.04 -5.27
CA TRP A 73 -6.24 15.92 -6.21
C TRP A 73 -4.99 16.63 -5.71
N ILE A 74 -3.85 15.98 -5.94
CA ILE A 74 -2.53 16.60 -5.99
C ILE A 74 -2.09 16.54 -7.44
N GLU A 75 -2.26 17.66 -8.14
CA GLU A 75 -2.01 17.73 -9.58
C GLU A 75 -0.50 17.80 -9.85
N THR A 76 -0.04 17.02 -10.82
CA THR A 76 1.32 17.00 -11.33
C THR A 76 1.32 16.93 -12.85
N GLU A 77 2.49 17.15 -13.45
CA GLU A 77 2.70 16.79 -14.84
C GLU A 77 2.57 15.26 -15.04
N PRO A 78 2.27 14.80 -16.27
CA PRO A 78 2.12 13.38 -16.59
C PRO A 78 3.48 12.66 -16.68
N CYS A 79 4.26 12.73 -15.62
CA CYS A 79 5.58 12.14 -15.47
C CYS A 79 5.61 11.28 -14.21
N GLU A 80 6.08 10.04 -14.30
CA GLU A 80 6.09 9.10 -13.16
C GLU A 80 6.95 9.60 -12.01
N GLU A 81 8.06 10.27 -12.32
CA GLU A 81 8.97 10.84 -11.33
C GLU A 81 8.31 11.97 -10.55
N ASP A 82 7.57 12.86 -11.22
CA ASP A 82 6.87 13.97 -10.60
C ASP A 82 5.71 13.47 -9.71
N VAL A 83 4.98 12.46 -10.16
CA VAL A 83 3.91 11.83 -9.38
C VAL A 83 4.48 11.13 -8.15
N ALA A 84 5.60 10.43 -8.28
CA ALA A 84 6.28 9.78 -7.17
C ALA A 84 6.80 10.80 -6.15
N ALA A 85 7.45 11.88 -6.61
CA ALA A 85 7.94 12.95 -5.75
C ALA A 85 6.80 13.66 -5.01
N ALA A 86 5.68 13.91 -5.69
CA ALA A 86 4.49 14.51 -5.07
C ALA A 86 3.88 13.58 -4.02
N MET A 87 3.86 12.27 -4.28
CA MET A 87 3.39 11.25 -3.33
C MET A 87 4.27 11.19 -2.07
N GLU A 88 5.60 11.14 -2.26
CA GLU A 88 6.55 11.15 -1.13
C GLU A 88 6.42 12.41 -0.29
N LYS A 89 6.31 13.56 -0.96
CA LYS A 89 6.08 14.84 -0.28
C LYS A 89 4.76 14.84 0.51
N ALA A 90 3.68 14.34 -0.07
CA ALA A 90 2.38 14.27 0.60
C ALA A 90 2.40 13.36 1.83
N LEU A 91 3.18 12.25 1.80
CA LEU A 91 3.43 11.37 2.94
C LEU A 91 4.25 12.09 4.01
N ALA A 92 5.35 12.74 3.64
CA ALA A 92 6.22 13.47 4.57
C ALA A 92 5.49 14.64 5.26
N ASP A 93 4.64 15.35 4.51
CA ASP A 93 3.84 16.48 5.01
C ASP A 93 2.61 16.00 5.82
N GLY A 94 2.35 14.69 5.94
CA GLY A 94 1.19 14.14 6.63
C GLY A 94 -0.16 14.42 5.95
N ARG A 95 -0.15 14.83 4.66
CA ARG A 95 -1.37 15.08 3.87
C ARG A 95 -2.08 13.78 3.52
N ILE A 96 -1.33 12.69 3.40
CA ILE A 96 -1.83 11.33 3.23
C ILE A 96 -1.14 10.42 4.25
N SER A 97 -1.86 9.43 4.73
CA SER A 97 -1.37 8.46 5.73
C SER A 97 -0.77 7.20 5.10
N GLY A 98 -0.99 7.01 3.82
CA GLY A 98 -0.47 5.91 3.03
C GLY A 98 -0.70 6.18 1.56
N ALA A 99 -0.08 5.39 0.70
CA ALA A 99 -0.23 5.52 -0.75
C ALA A 99 -0.35 4.17 -1.44
N VAL A 100 -1.05 4.18 -2.57
CA VAL A 100 -1.17 3.06 -3.49
C VAL A 100 -0.56 3.46 -4.83
N ALA A 101 0.43 2.71 -5.26
CA ALA A 101 1.07 2.85 -6.56
C ALA A 101 0.97 1.53 -7.31
N LEU A 102 0.66 1.57 -8.60
CA LEU A 102 0.70 0.39 -9.47
C LEU A 102 2.14 0.04 -9.82
N HIS A 103 2.93 1.07 -10.03
CA HIS A 103 4.33 0.99 -10.40
C HIS A 103 5.09 2.06 -9.64
N TYR A 104 6.28 1.72 -9.16
CA TYR A 104 7.17 2.68 -8.53
C TYR A 104 8.41 2.85 -9.41
N PRO A 105 8.75 4.07 -9.85
CA PRO A 105 9.79 4.29 -10.86
C PRO A 105 11.21 4.04 -10.35
N PHE A 106 11.39 3.90 -9.03
CA PHE A 106 12.68 3.64 -8.43
C PHE A 106 12.82 2.19 -7.96
N PRO A 107 14.02 1.61 -8.04
CA PRO A 107 14.27 0.32 -7.42
C PRO A 107 14.10 0.45 -5.90
N LEU A 108 13.07 -0.16 -5.37
CA LEU A 108 12.81 -0.16 -3.92
C LEU A 108 13.90 -0.90 -3.13
N GLY A 109 14.72 -1.71 -3.82
CA GLY A 109 15.77 -2.51 -3.19
C GLY A 109 15.24 -3.55 -2.20
N VAL A 110 13.96 -3.86 -2.26
CA VAL A 110 13.24 -4.67 -1.26
C VAL A 110 12.98 -6.05 -1.82
N THR A 111 13.26 -7.05 -1.00
CA THR A 111 12.79 -8.40 -1.25
C THR A 111 11.48 -8.62 -0.49
N THR A 112 10.42 -8.93 -1.20
CA THR A 112 9.14 -9.32 -0.61
C THR A 112 9.20 -10.80 -0.22
N ILE A 113 8.94 -11.11 1.04
CA ILE A 113 8.94 -12.47 1.55
C ILE A 113 7.54 -12.83 1.99
N GLY A 114 6.96 -13.83 1.32
CA GLY A 114 5.62 -14.34 1.62
C GLY A 114 5.67 -15.78 2.13
N ARG A 115 4.85 -16.11 3.12
CA ARG A 115 4.59 -17.48 3.51
C ARG A 115 3.36 -17.99 2.77
N VAL A 116 3.51 -19.06 2.00
CA VAL A 116 2.45 -19.67 1.21
C VAL A 116 2.32 -21.16 1.53
N VAL A 117 1.22 -21.75 1.14
CA VAL A 117 0.98 -23.18 1.27
C VAL A 117 0.96 -23.80 -0.11
N THR A 118 1.75 -24.85 -0.33
CA THR A 118 1.82 -25.53 -1.62
C THR A 118 0.50 -26.22 -1.95
N PRO A 119 -0.05 -26.05 -3.15
CA PRO A 119 -1.38 -26.58 -3.48
C PRO A 119 -1.43 -28.13 -3.49
N GLY A 120 -0.32 -28.80 -3.88
CA GLY A 120 -0.33 -30.24 -4.01
C GLY A 120 -0.22 -31.03 -2.70
N LYS A 121 0.55 -30.55 -1.74
CA LYS A 121 0.84 -31.28 -0.48
C LYS A 121 0.51 -30.51 0.79
N GLY A 122 -0.01 -29.29 0.67
CA GLY A 122 -0.36 -28.44 1.82
C GLY A 122 0.85 -28.05 2.69
N LYS A 123 2.07 -28.09 2.16
CA LYS A 123 3.28 -27.77 2.91
C LYS A 123 3.54 -26.25 2.94
N PRO A 124 3.96 -25.68 4.07
CA PRO A 124 4.39 -24.31 4.10
C PRO A 124 5.65 -24.10 3.27
N MET A 125 5.68 -23.04 2.51
CA MET A 125 6.79 -22.62 1.69
C MET A 125 6.99 -21.11 1.83
N ILE A 126 8.23 -20.67 1.71
CA ILE A 126 8.56 -19.23 1.68
C ILE A 126 8.89 -18.86 0.25
N ILE A 127 8.23 -17.84 -0.28
CA ILE A 127 8.56 -17.23 -1.57
C ILE A 127 9.26 -15.91 -1.28
N ALA A 128 10.44 -15.73 -1.84
CA ALA A 128 11.16 -14.47 -1.83
C ALA A 128 11.30 -13.95 -3.26
N SER A 129 10.79 -12.77 -3.50
CA SER A 129 10.83 -12.12 -4.80
C SER A 129 11.19 -10.65 -4.68
N SER A 130 11.77 -10.07 -5.73
CA SER A 130 12.00 -8.63 -5.78
C SER A 130 10.71 -7.92 -6.19
N THR A 131 10.36 -6.90 -5.43
CA THR A 131 9.42 -5.88 -5.86
C THR A 131 10.27 -4.70 -6.33
N GLY A 132 10.29 -4.44 -7.61
CA GLY A 132 11.30 -3.58 -8.20
C GLY A 132 12.63 -4.33 -8.42
N THR A 133 13.75 -3.63 -8.38
CA THR A 133 15.09 -4.23 -8.49
C THR A 133 15.77 -4.26 -7.12
N SER A 134 15.98 -5.44 -6.56
CA SER A 134 16.81 -5.62 -5.36
C SER A 134 18.31 -5.48 -5.65
N ALA A 135 18.70 -5.50 -6.93
CA ALA A 135 20.06 -5.29 -7.43
C ALA A 135 20.01 -4.94 -8.91
N VAL A 136 21.11 -4.35 -9.40
CA VAL A 136 21.26 -3.94 -10.81
C VAL A 136 21.26 -5.15 -11.77
N GLY A 137 21.73 -6.31 -11.31
CA GLY A 137 21.79 -7.55 -12.07
C GLY A 137 20.76 -8.57 -11.64
N ARG A 138 20.08 -9.22 -12.60
CA ARG A 138 19.07 -10.26 -12.33
C ARG A 138 19.60 -11.40 -11.45
N VAL A 139 20.83 -11.85 -11.71
CA VAL A 139 21.48 -12.91 -10.94
C VAL A 139 21.74 -12.47 -9.51
N GLU A 140 22.24 -11.25 -9.32
CA GLU A 140 22.46 -10.69 -7.99
C GLU A 140 21.15 -10.55 -7.21
N ALA A 141 20.07 -10.09 -7.85
CA ALA A 141 18.75 -10.03 -7.25
C ALA A 141 18.27 -11.41 -6.78
N MET A 142 18.45 -12.45 -7.60
CA MET A 142 18.09 -13.83 -7.24
C MET A 142 18.90 -14.34 -6.05
N VAL A 143 20.21 -14.07 -6.00
CA VAL A 143 21.06 -14.44 -4.86
C VAL A 143 20.63 -13.72 -3.59
N ARG A 144 20.37 -12.43 -3.64
CA ARG A 144 19.89 -11.66 -2.49
C ARG A 144 18.53 -12.17 -2.00
N ASN A 145 17.59 -12.43 -2.90
CA ASN A 145 16.30 -13.00 -2.54
C ASN A 145 16.43 -14.36 -1.85
N ALA A 146 17.30 -15.23 -2.38
CA ALA A 146 17.59 -16.53 -1.77
C ALA A 146 18.14 -16.39 -0.35
N LEU A 147 19.12 -15.51 -0.14
CA LEU A 147 19.73 -15.25 1.17
C LEU A 147 18.68 -14.74 2.18
N TYR A 148 17.84 -13.78 1.79
CA TYR A 148 16.79 -13.24 2.65
C TYR A 148 15.70 -14.28 2.95
N GLY A 149 15.33 -15.09 1.96
CA GLY A 149 14.41 -16.21 2.14
C GLY A 149 14.94 -17.26 3.12
N VAL A 150 16.23 -17.61 3.02
CA VAL A 150 16.90 -18.53 3.94
C VAL A 150 16.98 -17.94 5.35
N ALA A 151 17.34 -16.66 5.49
CA ALA A 151 17.38 -16.00 6.77
C ALA A 151 16.01 -16.00 7.46
N THR A 152 14.96 -15.72 6.71
CA THR A 152 13.57 -15.75 7.20
C THR A 152 13.16 -17.18 7.60
N ALA A 153 13.49 -18.19 6.79
CA ALA A 153 13.18 -19.57 7.09
C ALA A 153 13.84 -20.01 8.40
N LYS A 154 15.12 -19.68 8.61
CA LYS A 154 15.85 -19.95 9.85
C LYS A 154 15.23 -19.23 11.05
N ALA A 155 14.86 -17.98 10.90
CA ALA A 155 14.17 -17.23 11.96
C ALA A 155 12.80 -17.84 12.34
N LEU A 156 12.17 -18.56 11.41
CA LEU A 156 10.93 -19.32 11.66
C LEU A 156 11.19 -20.75 12.18
N GLY A 157 12.43 -21.11 12.52
CA GLY A 157 12.79 -22.40 13.11
C GLY A 157 13.08 -23.52 12.10
N ILE A 158 13.22 -23.20 10.81
CA ILE A 158 13.64 -24.18 9.78
C ILE A 158 15.17 -24.20 9.75
N GLU A 159 15.78 -25.21 10.37
CA GLU A 159 17.24 -25.28 10.53
C GLU A 159 17.98 -25.41 9.20
N ASN A 160 17.50 -26.26 8.30
CA ASN A 160 18.12 -26.57 7.02
C ASN A 160 17.14 -26.31 5.85
N PRO A 161 16.86 -25.04 5.50
CA PRO A 161 15.96 -24.73 4.41
C PRO A 161 16.60 -25.08 3.07
N SER A 162 15.86 -25.78 2.21
CA SER A 162 16.23 -25.96 0.81
C SER A 162 15.73 -24.79 -0.03
N VAL A 163 16.51 -24.42 -1.05
CA VAL A 163 16.17 -23.31 -1.95
C VAL A 163 15.93 -23.86 -3.33
N GLY A 164 14.81 -23.47 -3.92
CA GLY A 164 14.48 -23.68 -5.33
C GLY A 164 14.40 -22.35 -6.07
N ILE A 165 14.83 -22.32 -7.30
CA ILE A 165 14.68 -21.16 -8.19
C ILE A 165 13.43 -21.38 -9.01
N LEU A 166 12.47 -20.47 -8.87
CA LEU A 166 11.31 -20.42 -9.74
C LEU A 166 11.70 -19.62 -10.98
N ASN A 167 11.84 -20.28 -12.09
CA ASN A 167 12.11 -19.64 -13.37
C ASN A 167 10.93 -19.93 -14.29
N VAL A 168 10.34 -18.87 -14.84
CA VAL A 168 9.25 -18.92 -15.83
C VAL A 168 9.82 -18.57 -17.20
#